data_3820b1e6a330eaa53ce2e2e4f7c83288
#
_entry.id   3820b1e6a330eaa53ce2e2e4f7c83288
#
_cell.length_a   1.000
_cell.length_b   1.000
_cell.length_c   1.000
_cell.angle_alpha   90.00
_cell.angle_beta   90.00
_cell.angle_gamma   90.00
#
_symmetry.space_group_name_H-M   'P 1'
#
loop_
_entity.id
_entity.type
_entity.pdbx_description
1 polymer ?
#
loop_
_entity_poly.entity_id
_entity_poly.type
_entity_poly.pdbx_seq_one_letter_code
_entity_poly.pdbx_strand_id
1 'polypeptide(L)'
;IRSQLSDVRETLPEGVTLVAVSKTHAPALIEEAYAAGQRIFGESRPQELAAKYEALPKDIEWHMIGHLQTNKVKLIAPFVALIHSADSERLIRVINDEAIRNGRVIDILLEIHVADEETKSGWTYDALLKYVKSGALAAMKGVRVRGVMGIATYTSNEFRVRLDFELLQQYKKELEAYFASSFDTLSMGMSDDYPLALDYGTTMVRIGSLIFGKRDYAAAEKEATV
;
A
#
# COMPACT_ATOMS: atom_id res chain seq x y z
N ILE A 1 18.94 11.42 -2.51
CA ILE A 1 17.53 11.24 -2.08
C ILE A 1 16.74 12.53 -2.31
N ARG A 2 17.19 13.69 -1.82
CA ARG A 2 16.42 14.96 -1.93
C ARG A 2 16.07 15.32 -3.39
N SER A 3 17.05 15.24 -4.31
CA SER A 3 16.82 15.53 -5.74
C SER A 3 15.84 14.55 -6.35
N GLN A 4 16.06 13.24 -6.19
CA GLN A 4 15.18 12.20 -6.72
C GLN A 4 13.74 12.34 -6.20
N LEU A 5 13.59 12.72 -4.93
CA LEU A 5 12.26 12.94 -4.34
C LEU A 5 11.57 14.17 -4.95
N SER A 6 12.33 15.27 -5.22
CA SER A 6 11.84 16.45 -5.93
C SER A 6 11.41 16.10 -7.35
N ASP A 7 12.29 15.40 -8.09
CA ASP A 7 12.05 15.00 -9.47
C ASP A 7 10.75 14.16 -9.60
N VAL A 8 10.55 13.20 -8.68
CA VAL A 8 9.32 12.41 -8.64
C VAL A 8 8.10 13.29 -8.34
N ARG A 9 8.17 14.15 -7.32
CA ARG A 9 7.05 15.01 -6.93
C ARG A 9 6.61 15.95 -8.03
N GLU A 10 7.55 16.47 -8.83
CA GLU A 10 7.26 17.36 -9.95
C GLU A 10 6.47 16.67 -11.07
N THR A 11 6.54 15.36 -11.17
CA THR A 11 5.77 14.58 -12.16
C THR A 11 4.36 14.21 -11.68
N LEU A 12 4.06 14.36 -10.38
CA LEU A 12 2.78 13.97 -9.84
C LEU A 12 1.78 15.13 -9.88
N PRO A 13 0.57 14.91 -10.42
CA PRO A 13 -0.51 15.88 -10.34
C PRO A 13 -0.89 16.22 -8.89
N GLU A 14 -1.47 17.40 -8.70
CA GLU A 14 -2.06 17.77 -7.42
C GLU A 14 -3.11 16.74 -6.98
N GLY A 15 -3.08 16.36 -5.70
CA GLY A 15 -3.97 15.36 -5.12
C GLY A 15 -3.48 13.92 -5.21
N VAL A 16 -2.40 13.64 -5.93
CA VAL A 16 -1.78 12.29 -5.94
C VAL A 16 -0.80 12.15 -4.79
N THR A 17 -1.06 11.19 -3.92
CA THR A 17 -0.21 10.89 -2.76
C THR A 17 0.99 10.04 -3.16
N LEU A 18 2.19 10.46 -2.74
CA LEU A 18 3.42 9.68 -2.89
C LEU A 18 3.70 8.86 -1.63
N VAL A 19 3.69 7.53 -1.76
CA VAL A 19 4.24 6.61 -0.78
C VAL A 19 5.69 6.29 -1.16
N ALA A 20 6.65 6.77 -0.37
CA ALA A 20 8.07 6.46 -0.55
C ALA A 20 8.35 5.03 -0.03
N VAL A 21 8.61 4.11 -0.95
CA VAL A 21 8.81 2.68 -0.62
C VAL A 21 10.23 2.45 -0.14
N SER A 22 10.40 2.34 1.16
CA SER A 22 11.70 2.29 1.85
C SER A 22 12.14 0.88 2.28
N LYS A 23 11.44 -0.16 1.83
CA LYS A 23 11.79 -1.55 2.15
C LYS A 23 13.24 -1.88 1.76
N THR A 24 13.94 -2.58 2.66
CA THR A 24 15.36 -2.97 2.54
C THR A 24 16.38 -1.82 2.61
N HIS A 25 15.94 -0.58 2.81
CA HIS A 25 16.83 0.56 2.97
C HIS A 25 17.04 0.90 4.44
N ALA A 26 18.27 1.32 4.77
CA ALA A 26 18.66 1.69 6.13
C ALA A 26 17.88 2.93 6.62
N PRO A 27 17.65 3.07 7.94
CA PRO A 27 16.97 4.23 8.53
C PRO A 27 17.55 5.59 8.11
N ALA A 28 18.87 5.70 7.94
CA ALA A 28 19.55 6.94 7.52
C ALA A 28 19.02 7.50 6.20
N LEU A 29 18.68 6.64 5.20
CA LEU A 29 18.10 7.08 3.93
C LEU A 29 16.67 7.58 4.09
N ILE A 30 15.93 7.00 5.05
CA ILE A 30 14.57 7.45 5.39
C ILE A 30 14.64 8.82 6.08
N GLU A 31 15.61 9.04 6.97
CA GLU A 31 15.85 10.33 7.60
C GLU A 31 16.19 11.43 6.58
N GLU A 32 16.97 11.12 5.53
CA GLU A 32 17.22 12.06 4.43
C GLU A 32 15.94 12.45 3.69
N ALA A 33 15.09 11.45 3.37
CA ALA A 33 13.81 11.69 2.71
C ALA A 33 12.85 12.47 3.64
N TYR A 34 12.85 12.14 4.93
CA TYR A 34 12.08 12.84 5.95
C TYR A 34 12.51 14.30 6.07
N ALA A 35 13.83 14.59 6.13
CA ALA A 35 14.38 15.92 6.12
C ALA A 35 14.05 16.71 4.83
N ALA A 36 13.80 16.00 3.71
CA ALA A 36 13.29 16.58 2.47
C ALA A 36 11.75 16.73 2.45
N GLY A 37 11.08 16.54 3.59
CA GLY A 37 9.64 16.75 3.75
C GLY A 37 8.76 15.53 3.43
N GLN A 38 9.32 14.34 3.19
CA GLN A 38 8.52 13.12 3.05
C GLN A 38 8.00 12.67 4.42
N ARG A 39 6.71 12.28 4.46
CA ARG A 39 6.07 11.80 5.70
C ARG A 39 5.43 10.43 5.54
N ILE A 40 5.09 10.02 4.34
CA ILE A 40 4.42 8.76 4.04
C ILE A 40 5.43 7.76 3.49
N PHE A 41 5.67 6.68 4.21
CA PHE A 41 6.61 5.62 3.83
C PHE A 41 5.94 4.26 3.78
N GLY A 42 6.38 3.41 2.85
CA GLY A 42 5.82 2.08 2.64
C GLY A 42 6.82 0.96 2.88
N GLU A 43 6.40 -0.04 3.66
CA GLU A 43 7.17 -1.24 3.96
C GLU A 43 6.41 -2.51 3.54
N SER A 44 7.18 -3.55 3.18
CA SER A 44 6.59 -4.83 2.76
C SER A 44 6.67 -5.93 3.82
N ARG A 45 7.46 -5.73 4.88
CA ARG A 45 7.64 -6.71 5.97
C ARG A 45 7.24 -6.08 7.30
N PRO A 46 6.28 -6.67 8.03
CA PRO A 46 5.79 -6.10 9.30
C PRO A 46 6.88 -5.92 10.36
N GLN A 47 7.87 -6.82 10.39
CA GLN A 47 8.98 -6.74 11.34
C GLN A 47 9.89 -5.55 11.03
N GLU A 48 10.23 -5.35 9.74
CA GLU A 48 11.02 -4.20 9.29
C GLU A 48 10.28 -2.89 9.57
N LEU A 49 8.97 -2.87 9.30
CA LEU A 49 8.12 -1.71 9.57
C LEU A 49 8.12 -1.37 11.07
N ALA A 50 7.95 -2.36 11.95
CA ALA A 50 7.95 -2.16 13.40
C ALA A 50 9.31 -1.65 13.89
N ALA A 51 10.42 -2.22 13.43
CA ALA A 51 11.76 -1.78 13.80
C ALA A 51 12.04 -0.32 13.36
N LYS A 52 11.62 0.05 12.16
CA LYS A 52 11.76 1.43 11.65
C LYS A 52 10.87 2.42 12.39
N TYR A 53 9.64 2.02 12.74
CA TYR A 53 8.77 2.85 13.58
C TYR A 53 9.42 3.16 14.93
N GLU A 54 10.10 2.20 15.57
CA GLU A 54 10.77 2.45 16.84
C GLU A 54 11.96 3.40 16.70
N ALA A 55 12.72 3.30 15.61
CA ALA A 55 13.97 4.03 15.41
C ALA A 55 13.79 5.46 14.84
N LEU A 56 12.67 5.74 14.19
CA LEU A 56 12.46 6.93 13.38
C LEU A 56 11.40 7.88 13.98
N PRO A 57 11.26 9.12 13.48
CA PRO A 57 10.25 10.08 13.96
C PRO A 57 8.84 9.52 13.96
N LYS A 58 8.08 9.82 15.05
CA LYS A 58 6.74 9.24 15.27
C LYS A 58 5.62 9.90 14.46
N ASP A 59 5.91 11.00 13.77
CA ASP A 59 5.01 11.66 12.81
C ASP A 59 5.12 11.10 11.37
N ILE A 60 5.91 10.05 11.18
CA ILE A 60 5.91 9.29 9.93
C ILE A 60 4.61 8.48 9.85
N GLU A 61 3.91 8.63 8.72
CA GLU A 61 2.75 7.81 8.36
C GLU A 61 3.23 6.52 7.67
N TRP A 62 3.17 5.42 8.41
CA TRP A 62 3.62 4.13 7.92
C TRP A 62 2.53 3.37 7.19
N HIS A 63 2.81 2.97 5.95
CA HIS A 63 1.95 2.14 5.14
C HIS A 63 2.50 0.72 5.02
N MET A 64 1.67 -0.27 5.31
CA MET A 64 1.97 -1.67 5.00
C MET A 64 1.51 -1.98 3.59
N ILE A 65 2.46 -2.24 2.67
CA ILE A 65 2.19 -2.39 1.24
C ILE A 65 2.48 -3.79 0.69
N GLY A 66 3.07 -4.69 1.48
CA GLY A 66 3.34 -6.07 1.12
C GLY A 66 2.33 -7.04 1.73
N HIS A 67 2.40 -8.31 1.32
CA HIS A 67 1.54 -9.36 1.87
C HIS A 67 1.67 -9.43 3.41
N LEU A 68 0.54 -9.40 4.09
CA LEU A 68 0.46 -9.37 5.54
C LEU A 68 -0.13 -10.68 6.09
N GLN A 69 0.68 -11.46 6.78
CA GLN A 69 0.20 -12.65 7.49
C GLN A 69 -0.61 -12.25 8.73
N THR A 70 -1.69 -12.97 9.01
CA THR A 70 -2.59 -12.67 10.13
C THR A 70 -1.88 -12.62 11.48
N ASN A 71 -0.93 -13.52 11.75
CA ASN A 71 -0.16 -13.56 12.99
C ASN A 71 0.82 -12.40 13.18
N LYS A 72 1.05 -11.60 12.15
CA LYS A 72 1.94 -10.42 12.15
C LYS A 72 1.19 -9.09 12.30
N VAL A 73 -0.12 -9.07 12.14
CA VAL A 73 -0.94 -7.84 12.26
C VAL A 73 -0.70 -7.13 13.59
N LYS A 74 -0.61 -7.86 14.69
CA LYS A 74 -0.38 -7.32 16.04
C LYS A 74 0.90 -6.48 16.15
N LEU A 75 1.91 -6.71 15.30
CA LEU A 75 3.17 -5.95 15.33
C LEU A 75 3.00 -4.51 14.85
N ILE A 76 2.05 -4.27 13.95
CA ILE A 76 1.88 -2.98 13.29
C ILE A 76 0.57 -2.28 13.67
N ALA A 77 -0.41 -3.00 14.18
CA ALA A 77 -1.71 -2.46 14.56
C ALA A 77 -1.65 -1.25 15.52
N PRO A 78 -0.69 -1.15 16.46
CA PRO A 78 -0.59 0.02 17.33
C PRO A 78 -0.34 1.35 16.62
N PHE A 79 0.28 1.36 15.42
CA PHE A 79 0.76 2.60 14.81
C PHE A 79 0.55 2.72 13.30
N VAL A 80 0.32 1.61 12.57
CA VAL A 80 0.17 1.67 11.10
C VAL A 80 -0.94 2.64 10.69
N ALA A 81 -0.67 3.46 9.68
CA ALA A 81 -1.62 4.44 9.17
C ALA A 81 -2.56 3.82 8.13
N LEU A 82 -2.02 3.02 7.19
CA LEU A 82 -2.79 2.40 6.12
C LEU A 82 -2.22 1.02 5.77
N ILE A 83 -3.08 0.02 5.64
CA ILE A 83 -2.74 -1.31 5.14
C ILE A 83 -3.31 -1.46 3.73
N HIS A 84 -2.44 -1.55 2.72
CA HIS A 84 -2.84 -1.67 1.31
C HIS A 84 -3.24 -3.10 0.91
N SER A 85 -2.77 -4.09 1.66
CA SER A 85 -2.79 -5.51 1.30
C SER A 85 -3.91 -6.30 1.99
N ALA A 86 -5.10 -5.70 2.15
CA ALA A 86 -6.25 -6.40 2.71
C ALA A 86 -6.86 -7.36 1.67
N ASP A 87 -6.28 -8.55 1.53
CA ASP A 87 -6.48 -9.52 0.47
C ASP A 87 -7.51 -10.62 0.78
N SER A 88 -8.06 -10.65 1.98
CA SER A 88 -8.98 -11.71 2.41
C SER A 88 -9.85 -11.30 3.59
N GLU A 89 -11.04 -11.89 3.68
CA GLU A 89 -11.94 -11.73 4.83
C GLU A 89 -11.25 -12.07 6.14
N ARG A 90 -10.48 -13.18 6.16
CA ARG A 90 -9.74 -13.60 7.34
C ARG A 90 -8.76 -12.53 7.83
N LEU A 91 -8.00 -11.94 6.91
CA LEU A 91 -7.05 -10.88 7.26
C LEU A 91 -7.78 -9.64 7.77
N ILE A 92 -8.83 -9.19 7.09
CA ILE A 92 -9.60 -8.01 7.50
C ILE A 92 -10.21 -8.19 8.90
N ARG A 93 -10.72 -9.38 9.25
CA ARG A 93 -11.21 -9.69 10.59
C ARG A 93 -10.11 -9.54 11.65
N VAL A 94 -8.92 -10.08 11.37
CA VAL A 94 -7.79 -9.95 12.31
C VAL A 94 -7.34 -8.50 12.46
N ILE A 95 -7.30 -7.72 11.36
CA ILE A 95 -6.99 -6.29 11.43
C ILE A 95 -8.03 -5.56 12.28
N ASN A 96 -9.32 -5.84 12.07
CA ASN A 96 -10.41 -5.27 12.86
C ASN A 96 -10.24 -5.55 14.36
N ASP A 97 -9.98 -6.81 14.72
CA ASP A 97 -9.87 -7.22 16.12
C ASP A 97 -8.64 -6.59 16.79
N GLU A 98 -7.50 -6.55 16.10
CA GLU A 98 -6.29 -5.91 16.60
C GLU A 98 -6.45 -4.38 16.70
N ALA A 99 -7.16 -3.75 15.77
CA ALA A 99 -7.47 -2.33 15.84
C ALA A 99 -8.31 -2.01 17.08
N ILE A 100 -9.37 -2.78 17.34
CA ILE A 100 -10.22 -2.63 18.52
C ILE A 100 -9.42 -2.83 19.82
N ARG A 101 -8.54 -3.85 19.89
CA ARG A 101 -7.66 -4.07 21.05
C ARG A 101 -6.74 -2.89 21.34
N ASN A 102 -6.33 -2.17 20.30
CA ASN A 102 -5.47 -0.98 20.41
C ASN A 102 -6.26 0.33 20.54
N GLY A 103 -7.61 0.28 20.64
CA GLY A 103 -8.45 1.47 20.70
C GLY A 103 -8.41 2.33 19.44
N ARG A 104 -8.17 1.72 18.27
CA ARG A 104 -7.98 2.41 16.99
C ARG A 104 -9.01 1.98 15.95
N VAL A 105 -9.12 2.80 14.91
CA VAL A 105 -9.67 2.43 13.61
C VAL A 105 -8.51 2.46 12.62
N ILE A 106 -8.25 1.35 11.95
CA ILE A 106 -7.16 1.24 10.96
C ILE A 106 -7.73 1.39 9.56
N ASP A 107 -7.13 2.26 8.78
CA ASP A 107 -7.46 2.42 7.36
C ASP A 107 -6.92 1.25 6.55
N ILE A 108 -7.74 0.72 5.64
CA ILE A 108 -7.37 -0.39 4.75
C ILE A 108 -7.74 -0.11 3.30
N LEU A 109 -6.99 -0.67 2.38
CA LEU A 109 -7.35 -0.81 0.97
C LEU A 109 -7.62 -2.28 0.66
N LEU A 110 -8.63 -2.53 -0.16
CA LEU A 110 -8.94 -3.86 -0.64
C LEU A 110 -7.98 -4.19 -1.80
N GLU A 111 -7.11 -5.18 -1.61
CA GLU A 111 -6.17 -5.60 -2.64
C GLU A 111 -6.88 -6.48 -3.66
N ILE A 112 -6.95 -6.02 -4.91
CA ILE A 112 -7.59 -6.74 -6.02
C ILE A 112 -6.52 -7.32 -6.94
N HIS A 113 -6.66 -8.60 -7.24
CA HIS A 113 -5.80 -9.32 -8.18
C HIS A 113 -6.26 -9.02 -9.61
N VAL A 114 -5.43 -8.33 -10.38
CA VAL A 114 -5.66 -8.00 -11.80
C VAL A 114 -4.55 -8.50 -12.71
N ALA A 115 -3.41 -8.89 -12.15
CA ALA A 115 -2.24 -9.32 -12.89
C ALA A 115 -2.38 -10.74 -13.44
N ASP A 116 -1.62 -11.07 -14.49
CA ASP A 116 -1.59 -12.42 -15.07
C ASP A 116 -0.88 -13.44 -14.14
N GLU A 117 0.01 -12.99 -13.27
CA GLU A 117 0.76 -13.87 -12.37
C GLU A 117 -0.13 -14.39 -11.23
N GLU A 118 -0.46 -15.67 -11.26
CA GLU A 118 -1.27 -16.35 -10.23
C GLU A 118 -0.65 -16.29 -8.82
N THR A 119 0.65 -16.02 -8.73
CA THR A 119 1.37 -15.94 -7.45
C THR A 119 1.17 -14.61 -6.71
N LYS A 120 0.58 -13.60 -7.34
CA LYS A 120 0.26 -12.33 -6.67
C LYS A 120 -0.97 -12.49 -5.79
N SER A 121 -0.92 -11.85 -4.61
CA SER A 121 -2.04 -11.78 -3.67
C SER A 121 -3.17 -10.89 -4.20
N GLY A 122 -4.30 -10.96 -3.53
CA GLY A 122 -5.45 -10.12 -3.82
C GLY A 122 -6.74 -10.92 -4.01
N TRP A 123 -7.85 -10.23 -3.82
CA TRP A 123 -9.17 -10.76 -4.11
C TRP A 123 -9.39 -10.93 -5.61
N THR A 124 -10.05 -12.01 -6.02
CA THR A 124 -10.80 -11.94 -7.29
C THR A 124 -11.94 -10.95 -7.11
N TYR A 125 -12.28 -10.19 -8.16
CA TYR A 125 -13.33 -9.19 -8.04
C TYR A 125 -14.68 -9.77 -7.62
N ASP A 126 -15.06 -10.93 -8.16
CA ASP A 126 -16.32 -11.61 -7.82
C ASP A 126 -16.40 -12.01 -6.34
N ALA A 127 -15.31 -12.54 -5.79
CA ALA A 127 -15.25 -12.91 -4.38
C ALA A 127 -15.33 -11.67 -3.48
N LEU A 128 -14.64 -10.58 -3.85
CA LEU A 128 -14.70 -9.31 -3.14
C LEU A 128 -16.11 -8.71 -3.16
N LEU A 129 -16.73 -8.66 -4.34
CA LEU A 129 -18.07 -8.10 -4.49
C LEU A 129 -19.10 -8.89 -3.66
N LYS A 130 -18.99 -10.23 -3.66
CA LYS A 130 -19.83 -11.08 -2.82
C LYS A 130 -19.64 -10.79 -1.33
N TYR A 131 -18.38 -10.61 -0.89
CA TYR A 131 -18.07 -10.29 0.50
C TYR A 131 -18.60 -8.91 0.89
N VAL A 132 -18.42 -7.88 0.06
CA VAL A 132 -18.97 -6.54 0.29
C VAL A 132 -20.49 -6.56 0.40
N LYS A 133 -21.16 -7.24 -0.52
CA LYS A 133 -22.65 -7.37 -0.53
C LYS A 133 -23.20 -8.16 0.66
N SER A 134 -22.41 -8.99 1.31
CA SER A 134 -22.86 -9.74 2.51
C SER A 134 -23.11 -8.84 3.73
N GLY A 135 -22.60 -7.60 3.72
CA GLY A 135 -22.66 -6.67 4.85
C GLY A 135 -21.66 -6.97 5.96
N ALA A 136 -20.90 -8.07 5.89
CA ALA A 136 -19.96 -8.46 6.94
C ALA A 136 -18.84 -7.41 7.12
N LEU A 137 -18.37 -6.83 6.03
CA LEU A 137 -17.36 -5.76 6.07
C LEU A 137 -17.91 -4.48 6.70
N ALA A 138 -19.15 -4.09 6.37
CA ALA A 138 -19.79 -2.89 6.91
C ALA A 138 -20.05 -2.98 8.43
N ALA A 139 -20.14 -4.18 8.98
CA ALA A 139 -20.33 -4.41 10.42
C ALA A 139 -19.03 -4.26 11.24
N MET A 140 -17.87 -4.20 10.60
CA MET A 140 -16.58 -4.07 11.28
C MET A 140 -16.32 -2.64 11.72
N LYS A 141 -16.01 -2.45 13.01
CA LYS A 141 -15.83 -1.11 13.63
C LYS A 141 -14.37 -0.71 13.78
N GLY A 142 -13.45 -1.66 13.70
CA GLY A 142 -12.01 -1.42 13.85
C GLY A 142 -11.31 -1.12 12.53
N VAL A 143 -12.00 -1.23 11.39
CA VAL A 143 -11.43 -0.90 10.08
C VAL A 143 -12.25 0.15 9.35
N ARG A 144 -11.58 0.96 8.54
CA ARG A 144 -12.21 1.88 7.60
C ARG A 144 -11.65 1.62 6.21
N VAL A 145 -12.53 1.26 5.29
CA VAL A 145 -12.13 1.01 3.89
C VAL A 145 -12.00 2.34 3.16
N ARG A 146 -10.78 2.62 2.67
CA ARG A 146 -10.44 3.86 1.99
C ARG A 146 -10.46 3.74 0.46
N GLY A 147 -10.49 2.53 -0.06
CA GLY A 147 -10.44 2.30 -1.50
C GLY A 147 -9.86 0.94 -1.87
N VAL A 148 -9.22 0.88 -3.01
CA VAL A 148 -8.62 -0.34 -3.56
C VAL A 148 -7.13 -0.16 -3.85
N MET A 149 -6.42 -1.28 -3.88
CA MET A 149 -5.03 -1.37 -4.31
C MET A 149 -4.89 -2.50 -5.33
N GLY A 150 -4.00 -2.32 -6.28
CA GLY A 150 -3.58 -3.38 -7.18
C GLY A 150 -2.16 -3.19 -7.69
N ILE A 151 -1.62 -4.29 -8.23
CA ILE A 151 -0.31 -4.34 -8.84
C ILE A 151 -0.51 -4.91 -10.25
N ALA A 152 -0.11 -4.14 -11.27
CA ALA A 152 -0.20 -4.57 -12.66
C ALA A 152 0.75 -5.75 -12.96
N THR A 153 0.48 -6.45 -14.03
CA THR A 153 1.33 -7.50 -14.59
C THR A 153 2.76 -6.97 -14.79
N TYR A 154 3.75 -7.76 -14.36
CA TYR A 154 5.16 -7.43 -14.59
C TYR A 154 5.56 -7.79 -16.02
N THR A 155 5.48 -6.81 -16.91
CA THR A 155 5.74 -6.99 -18.35
C THR A 155 6.23 -5.68 -18.99
N SER A 156 6.93 -5.79 -20.10
CA SER A 156 7.24 -4.65 -20.98
C SER A 156 6.09 -4.30 -21.96
N ASN A 157 5.02 -5.07 -21.95
CA ASN A 157 3.83 -4.80 -22.77
C ASN A 157 2.94 -3.75 -22.09
N GLU A 158 3.10 -2.48 -22.47
CA GLU A 158 2.30 -1.39 -21.91
C GLU A 158 0.79 -1.57 -22.09
N PHE A 159 0.35 -2.22 -23.17
CA PHE A 159 -1.08 -2.48 -23.37
C PHE A 159 -1.65 -3.36 -22.26
N ARG A 160 -0.89 -4.39 -21.82
CA ARG A 160 -1.31 -5.23 -20.70
C ARG A 160 -1.36 -4.43 -19.38
N VAL A 161 -0.34 -3.63 -19.10
CA VAL A 161 -0.30 -2.78 -17.90
C VAL A 161 -1.49 -1.80 -17.87
N ARG A 162 -1.80 -1.17 -18.99
CA ARG A 162 -2.95 -0.26 -19.14
C ARG A 162 -4.27 -0.97 -18.87
N LEU A 163 -4.44 -2.19 -19.38
CA LEU A 163 -5.64 -2.99 -19.12
C LEU A 163 -5.82 -3.29 -17.63
N ASP A 164 -4.75 -3.63 -16.92
CA ASP A 164 -4.80 -3.88 -15.48
C ASP A 164 -5.22 -2.62 -14.70
N PHE A 165 -4.71 -1.44 -15.07
CA PHE A 165 -5.09 -0.18 -14.45
C PHE A 165 -6.52 0.23 -14.77
N GLU A 166 -6.98 0.00 -15.99
CA GLU A 166 -8.37 0.23 -16.40
C GLU A 166 -9.34 -0.64 -15.58
N LEU A 167 -9.02 -1.93 -15.40
CA LEU A 167 -9.81 -2.83 -14.55
C LEU A 167 -9.87 -2.36 -13.10
N LEU A 168 -8.75 -1.93 -12.51
CA LEU A 168 -8.73 -1.41 -11.14
C LEU A 168 -9.58 -0.14 -10.99
N GLN A 169 -9.49 0.77 -11.95
CA GLN A 169 -10.30 1.98 -11.99
C GLN A 169 -11.80 1.64 -12.06
N GLN A 170 -12.16 0.72 -12.95
CA GLN A 170 -13.53 0.26 -13.09
C GLN A 170 -14.04 -0.39 -11.80
N TYR A 171 -13.31 -1.31 -11.21
CA TYR A 171 -13.69 -1.99 -9.97
C TYR A 171 -13.83 -1.03 -8.80
N LYS A 172 -12.92 -0.05 -8.67
CA LYS A 172 -13.06 1.00 -7.67
C LYS A 172 -14.38 1.75 -7.85
N LYS A 173 -14.68 2.18 -9.08
CA LYS A 173 -15.91 2.92 -9.40
C LYS A 173 -17.18 2.12 -9.08
N GLU A 174 -17.18 0.82 -9.41
CA GLU A 174 -18.32 -0.06 -9.10
C GLU A 174 -18.51 -0.25 -7.58
N LEU A 175 -17.42 -0.34 -6.83
CA LEU A 175 -17.44 -0.51 -5.38
C LEU A 175 -17.86 0.75 -4.62
N GLU A 176 -17.72 1.95 -5.19
CA GLU A 176 -18.12 3.22 -4.55
C GLU A 176 -19.55 3.21 -4.06
N ALA A 177 -20.45 2.50 -4.74
CA ALA A 177 -21.85 2.39 -4.36
C ALA A 177 -22.09 1.72 -2.99
N TYR A 178 -21.10 1.00 -2.46
CA TYR A 178 -21.19 0.25 -1.20
C TYR A 178 -20.50 0.94 -0.03
N PHE A 179 -19.78 2.03 -0.28
CA PHE A 179 -18.98 2.71 0.73
C PHE A 179 -19.34 4.20 0.82
N ALA A 180 -18.99 4.82 1.96
CA ALA A 180 -19.14 6.27 2.15
C ALA A 180 -18.12 7.07 1.33
N SER A 181 -18.23 8.39 1.37
CA SER A 181 -17.33 9.32 0.67
C SER A 181 -15.84 9.19 1.02
N SER A 182 -15.52 8.47 2.10
CA SER A 182 -14.13 8.14 2.47
C SER A 182 -13.48 7.07 1.57
N PHE A 183 -14.25 6.44 0.67
CA PHE A 183 -13.75 5.48 -0.32
C PHE A 183 -13.20 6.21 -1.55
N ASP A 184 -12.09 6.91 -1.36
CA ASP A 184 -11.52 7.88 -2.29
C ASP A 184 -10.17 7.45 -2.88
N THR A 185 -9.57 6.38 -2.36
CA THR A 185 -8.20 5.99 -2.68
C THR A 185 -8.15 4.90 -3.75
N LEU A 186 -7.34 5.14 -4.79
CA LEU A 186 -6.92 4.17 -5.79
C LEU A 186 -5.39 4.08 -5.75
N SER A 187 -4.86 3.04 -5.10
CA SER A 187 -3.42 2.81 -4.97
C SER A 187 -2.94 1.89 -6.07
N MET A 188 -2.32 2.43 -7.10
CA MET A 188 -1.70 1.70 -8.20
C MET A 188 -0.58 2.55 -8.82
N GLY A 189 0.36 1.88 -9.48
CA GLY A 189 1.55 2.52 -10.05
C GLY A 189 2.76 2.46 -9.11
N MET A 190 3.86 1.97 -9.67
CA MET A 190 5.17 1.84 -9.04
C MET A 190 6.23 2.55 -9.89
N SER A 191 7.51 2.45 -9.52
CA SER A 191 8.61 3.16 -10.20
C SER A 191 8.62 3.01 -11.72
N ASP A 192 8.23 1.85 -12.24
CA ASP A 192 8.34 1.55 -13.67
C ASP A 192 7.07 1.88 -14.47
N ASP A 193 5.91 1.99 -13.80
CA ASP A 193 4.61 2.08 -14.46
C ASP A 193 3.68 3.19 -13.92
N TYR A 194 4.10 3.95 -12.88
CA TYR A 194 3.25 5.02 -12.33
C TYR A 194 2.84 6.09 -13.35
N PRO A 195 3.66 6.45 -14.37
CA PRO A 195 3.19 7.41 -15.36
C PRO A 195 1.96 6.92 -16.13
N LEU A 196 1.89 5.61 -16.42
CA LEU A 196 0.71 5.01 -17.03
C LEU A 196 -0.48 4.99 -16.06
N ALA A 197 -0.24 4.73 -14.76
CA ALA A 197 -1.29 4.74 -13.75
C ALA A 197 -1.97 6.11 -13.59
N LEU A 198 -1.25 7.21 -13.83
CA LEU A 198 -1.81 8.57 -13.80
C LEU A 198 -2.93 8.75 -14.83
N ASP A 199 -2.81 8.13 -16.00
CA ASP A 199 -3.83 8.18 -17.07
C ASP A 199 -5.17 7.52 -16.63
N TYR A 200 -5.12 6.64 -15.62
CA TYR A 200 -6.28 5.89 -15.10
C TYR A 200 -6.75 6.38 -13.73
N GLY A 201 -6.35 7.59 -13.32
CA GLY A 201 -6.88 8.24 -12.13
C GLY A 201 -6.38 7.67 -10.82
N THR A 202 -5.15 7.12 -10.78
CA THR A 202 -4.52 6.77 -9.51
C THR A 202 -4.48 7.97 -8.58
N THR A 203 -4.81 7.77 -7.31
CA THR A 203 -4.72 8.81 -6.26
C THR A 203 -3.54 8.58 -5.32
N MET A 204 -2.86 7.43 -5.47
CA MET A 204 -1.73 7.07 -4.63
C MET A 204 -0.75 6.18 -5.40
N VAL A 205 0.51 6.60 -5.48
CA VAL A 205 1.61 5.85 -6.13
C VAL A 205 2.62 5.38 -5.11
N ARG A 206 3.27 4.23 -5.38
CA ARG A 206 4.23 3.58 -4.50
C ARG A 206 5.60 3.51 -5.17
N ILE A 207 6.47 4.46 -4.88
CA ILE A 207 7.74 4.64 -5.59
C ILE A 207 8.91 4.38 -4.64
N GLY A 208 9.80 3.48 -5.03
CA GLY A 208 10.99 3.11 -4.27
C GLY A 208 12.29 3.36 -5.02
N SER A 209 12.57 2.61 -6.08
CA SER A 209 13.85 2.65 -6.80
C SER A 209 14.20 4.00 -7.41
N LEU A 210 13.23 4.80 -7.81
CA LEU A 210 13.46 6.17 -8.29
C LEU A 210 13.88 7.14 -7.17
N ILE A 211 13.54 6.85 -5.92
CA ILE A 211 13.88 7.70 -4.77
C ILE A 211 15.16 7.21 -4.10
N PHE A 212 15.22 5.91 -3.76
CA PHE A 212 16.28 5.32 -2.93
C PHE A 212 17.36 4.60 -3.73
N GLY A 213 17.18 4.45 -5.05
CA GLY A 213 18.06 3.67 -5.91
C GLY A 213 17.74 2.18 -5.93
N LYS A 214 18.59 1.40 -6.63
CA LYS A 214 18.45 -0.05 -6.70
C LYS A 214 18.71 -0.67 -5.33
N ARG A 215 17.97 -1.73 -5.02
CA ARG A 215 18.08 -2.46 -3.74
C ARG A 215 19.41 -3.17 -3.62
N ASP A 216 20.04 -3.05 -2.48
CA ASP A 216 21.17 -3.89 -2.08
C ASP A 216 20.67 -5.04 -1.20
N TYR A 217 20.36 -6.17 -1.85
CA TYR A 217 19.90 -7.37 -1.16
C TYR A 217 20.96 -7.98 -0.23
N ALA A 218 22.26 -7.75 -0.53
CA ALA A 218 23.36 -8.29 0.26
C ALA A 218 23.52 -7.59 1.63
N ALA A 219 23.15 -6.32 1.73
CA ALA A 219 23.15 -5.59 2.99
C ALA A 219 21.96 -6.00 3.88
N ALA A 220 20.77 -6.21 3.29
CA ALA A 220 19.55 -6.55 4.02
C ALA A 220 19.59 -7.95 4.66
N GLU A 221 20.33 -8.92 4.10
CA GLU A 221 20.48 -10.25 4.69
C GLU A 221 21.42 -10.26 5.90
N LYS A 222 22.38 -9.35 5.96
CA LYS A 222 23.32 -9.26 7.09
C LYS A 222 22.67 -8.65 8.34
N GLU A 223 21.71 -7.72 8.19
CA GLU A 223 21.00 -7.13 9.32
C GLU A 223 19.89 -8.05 9.87
N ALA A 224 19.39 -9.00 9.09
CA ALA A 224 18.38 -9.96 9.54
C ALA A 224 18.96 -11.15 10.34
N THR A 225 20.29 -11.23 10.46
CA THR A 225 21.01 -12.37 11.10
C THR A 225 21.67 -11.95 12.43
N VAL A 226 21.46 -10.73 12.89
CA VAL A 226 21.84 -10.21 14.22
C VAL A 226 20.55 -9.97 15.03
#